data_6f5a27eff27ed48803dc9a708d262ede
#
_entry.id   6f5a27eff27ed48803dc9a708d262ede
#
_cell.length_a   1.000
_cell.length_b   1.000
_cell.length_c   1.000
_cell.angle_alpha   90.00
_cell.angle_beta   90.00
_cell.angle_gamma   90.00
#
_symmetry.space_group_name_H-M   'P 1'
#
loop_
_entity.id
_entity.type
_entity.pdbx_description
1 polymer ?
#
loop_
_entity_poly.entity_id
_entity_poly.type
_entity_poly.pdbx_seq_one_letter_code
_entity_poly.pdbx_strand_id
1 'polypeptide(L)'
;VWDGSVSTNWNDANNWTPAGVPTLADCVVVPNTANDPIVSGASYDALGLNLTIQNGAVLTVNSTNDIIINDWVNINAGGDLQLNNNASLIQINNNSNTGTMHMDRTVNMRRLDYVYWSSPVTSFGSNAISPGTSAGYIYKWIPTIGTNTNGWGNWSATSETMVLGKGYIVRGPDSFTNTLQNYTQNFVGVPNNGIINMPISRGTYDGINYSTGVSTTLATKDDDNWNLLGNPYPSA
;
A
#
# COMPACT_ATOMS: atom_id res chain seq x y z
N VAL A 1 15.17 -0.79 23.70
CA VAL A 1 15.62 0.36 22.90
C VAL A 1 16.72 -0.10 21.95
N TRP A 2 16.64 0.27 20.68
CA TRP A 2 17.74 0.07 19.72
C TRP A 2 18.93 0.93 20.12
N ASP A 3 20.13 0.36 20.19
CA ASP A 3 21.37 1.11 20.41
C ASP A 3 22.35 1.00 19.23
N GLY A 4 22.19 0.00 18.37
CA GLY A 4 22.98 -0.18 17.15
C GLY A 4 24.49 -0.28 17.40
N SER A 5 24.90 -0.73 18.59
CA SER A 5 26.31 -0.70 19.01
C SER A 5 27.19 -1.68 18.25
N VAL A 6 26.61 -2.73 17.66
CA VAL A 6 27.35 -3.80 16.97
C VAL A 6 27.16 -3.71 15.45
N SER A 7 25.94 -3.50 14.97
CA SER A 7 25.63 -3.54 13.53
C SER A 7 24.27 -2.91 13.23
N THR A 8 23.82 -3.00 11.98
CA THR A 8 22.45 -2.63 11.56
C THR A 8 21.45 -3.78 11.67
N ASN A 9 21.88 -4.99 12.06
CA ASN A 9 21.04 -6.17 12.06
C ASN A 9 20.03 -6.14 13.19
N TRP A 10 18.72 -5.98 12.87
CA TRP A 10 17.63 -6.03 13.85
C TRP A 10 17.67 -7.29 14.71
N ASN A 11 18.00 -8.44 14.12
CA ASN A 11 17.97 -9.75 14.78
C ASN A 11 19.23 -10.06 15.61
N ASP A 12 20.08 -9.08 15.88
CA ASP A 12 21.21 -9.23 16.80
C ASP A 12 20.85 -8.66 18.16
N ALA A 13 20.77 -9.53 19.16
CA ALA A 13 20.41 -9.17 20.54
C ALA A 13 21.33 -8.10 21.16
N ASN A 14 22.59 -8.01 20.68
CA ASN A 14 23.57 -7.05 21.19
C ASN A 14 23.40 -5.63 20.62
N ASN A 15 22.46 -5.43 19.68
CA ASN A 15 22.07 -4.10 19.20
C ASN A 15 20.93 -3.48 20.03
N TRP A 16 20.55 -4.12 21.13
CA TRP A 16 19.42 -3.71 21.98
C TRP A 16 19.81 -3.49 23.42
N THR A 17 19.23 -2.47 24.05
CA THR A 17 19.36 -2.22 25.49
C THR A 17 17.98 -2.28 26.15
N PRO A 18 17.74 -3.23 27.10
CA PRO A 18 18.61 -4.34 27.46
C PRO A 18 18.83 -5.33 26.30
N ALA A 19 19.91 -6.08 26.32
CA ALA A 19 20.24 -7.05 25.26
C ALA A 19 19.11 -8.08 25.09
N GLY A 20 18.64 -8.22 23.86
CA GLY A 20 17.52 -9.11 23.50
C GLY A 20 16.75 -8.57 22.29
N VAL A 21 16.44 -9.44 21.33
CA VAL A 21 15.62 -9.07 20.17
C VAL A 21 14.17 -8.90 20.66
N PRO A 22 13.48 -7.79 20.27
CA PRO A 22 12.11 -7.53 20.71
C PRO A 22 11.12 -8.63 20.34
N THR A 23 10.13 -8.80 21.20
CA THR A 23 8.96 -9.66 21.03
C THR A 23 7.69 -8.81 20.92
N LEU A 24 6.53 -9.45 20.72
CA LEU A 24 5.21 -8.76 20.71
C LEU A 24 4.81 -8.13 22.05
N ALA A 25 5.60 -8.37 23.12
CA ALA A 25 5.37 -7.78 24.45
C ALA A 25 6.28 -6.56 24.74
N ASP A 26 7.23 -6.25 23.86
CA ASP A 26 8.26 -5.24 24.10
C ASP A 26 7.96 -3.94 23.35
N CYS A 27 7.98 -2.80 24.06
CA CYS A 27 7.95 -1.49 23.44
C CYS A 27 9.27 -1.22 22.70
N VAL A 28 9.17 -0.95 21.42
CA VAL A 28 10.33 -0.71 20.55
C VAL A 28 10.55 0.79 20.36
N VAL A 29 11.75 1.26 20.65
CA VAL A 29 12.17 2.63 20.36
C VAL A 29 13.45 2.58 19.51
N VAL A 30 13.41 3.26 18.37
CA VAL A 30 14.53 3.43 17.45
C VAL A 30 14.99 4.90 17.52
N PRO A 31 16.00 5.22 18.32
CA PRO A 31 16.60 6.55 18.36
C PRO A 31 17.57 6.73 17.19
N ASN A 32 17.98 7.97 16.92
CA ASN A 32 19.04 8.27 15.97
C ASN A 32 20.39 7.74 16.51
N THR A 33 20.93 6.72 15.85
CA THR A 33 22.18 6.06 16.18
C THR A 33 23.11 6.02 14.96
N ALA A 34 24.37 5.64 15.16
CA ALA A 34 25.32 5.50 14.04
C ALA A 34 24.94 4.36 13.09
N ASN A 35 24.28 3.33 13.59
CA ASN A 35 23.80 2.19 12.82
C ASN A 35 22.27 2.12 12.92
N ASP A 36 21.57 2.56 11.90
CA ASP A 36 20.14 2.41 11.82
C ASP A 36 19.72 0.95 11.62
N PRO A 37 18.60 0.50 12.21
CA PRO A 37 18.18 -0.90 12.13
C PRO A 37 17.67 -1.30 10.75
N ILE A 38 18.05 -2.51 10.33
CA ILE A 38 17.57 -3.15 9.12
C ILE A 38 16.96 -4.51 9.47
N VAL A 39 15.67 -4.67 9.18
CA VAL A 39 15.00 -5.96 9.22
C VAL A 39 15.34 -6.71 7.94
N SER A 40 16.08 -7.79 8.06
CA SER A 40 16.56 -8.57 6.92
C SER A 40 16.75 -10.03 7.29
N GLY A 41 16.67 -10.91 6.29
CA GLY A 41 16.82 -12.35 6.45
C GLY A 41 16.05 -13.11 5.38
N ALA A 42 15.98 -14.42 5.52
CA ALA A 42 15.15 -15.26 4.67
C ALA A 42 13.74 -15.32 5.26
N SER A 43 12.87 -14.37 4.87
CA SER A 43 11.49 -14.24 5.38
C SER A 43 11.46 -14.07 6.91
N TYR A 44 12.21 -13.07 7.41
CA TYR A 44 12.28 -12.79 8.83
C TYR A 44 11.21 -11.79 9.26
N ASP A 45 10.53 -12.08 10.36
CA ASP A 45 9.53 -11.22 10.97
C ASP A 45 10.12 -10.52 12.21
N ALA A 46 10.28 -9.20 12.13
CA ALA A 46 10.59 -8.38 13.30
C ALA A 46 9.33 -8.14 14.14
N LEU A 47 9.46 -8.17 15.46
CA LEU A 47 8.33 -8.09 16.37
C LEU A 47 8.42 -6.87 17.29
N GLY A 48 7.27 -6.34 17.71
CA GLY A 48 7.15 -5.30 18.73
C GLY A 48 5.75 -5.17 19.29
N LEU A 49 5.61 -4.72 20.55
CA LEU A 49 4.32 -4.32 21.11
C LEU A 49 3.85 -3.04 20.44
N ASN A 50 4.69 -2.03 20.43
CA ASN A 50 4.52 -0.78 19.69
C ASN A 50 5.88 -0.32 19.16
N LEU A 51 5.86 0.62 18.22
CA LEU A 51 7.06 1.12 17.57
C LEU A 51 7.10 2.65 17.63
N THR A 52 8.20 3.20 18.15
CA THR A 52 8.52 4.62 18.03
C THR A 52 9.82 4.79 17.26
N ILE A 53 9.79 5.55 16.16
CA ILE A 53 10.98 5.97 15.40
C ILE A 53 11.22 7.44 15.69
N GLN A 54 12.36 7.76 16.27
CA GLN A 54 12.70 9.12 16.70
C GLN A 54 13.25 9.97 15.54
N ASN A 55 13.30 11.27 15.76
CA ASN A 55 13.89 12.23 14.82
C ASN A 55 15.31 11.80 14.40
N GLY A 56 15.56 11.74 13.10
CA GLY A 56 16.84 11.39 12.51
C GLY A 56 17.13 9.90 12.44
N ALA A 57 16.25 9.03 12.96
CA ALA A 57 16.37 7.58 12.85
C ALA A 57 15.67 7.05 11.61
N VAL A 58 16.22 5.99 11.03
CA VAL A 58 15.61 5.26 9.90
C VAL A 58 15.49 3.78 10.26
N LEU A 59 14.31 3.21 10.12
CA LEU A 59 14.09 1.77 10.17
C LEU A 59 13.77 1.26 8.77
N THR A 60 14.58 0.35 8.25
CA THR A 60 14.36 -0.26 6.93
C THR A 60 13.90 -1.72 7.08
N VAL A 61 12.81 -2.06 6.41
CA VAL A 61 12.36 -3.45 6.25
C VAL A 61 12.64 -3.88 4.81
N ASN A 62 13.54 -4.82 4.66
CA ASN A 62 13.96 -5.32 3.36
C ASN A 62 12.88 -6.21 2.71
N SER A 63 12.97 -6.34 1.39
CA SER A 63 12.07 -7.18 0.59
C SER A 63 11.92 -8.59 1.20
N THR A 64 10.70 -9.11 1.19
CA THR A 64 10.33 -10.43 1.74
C THR A 64 10.49 -10.58 3.25
N ASN A 65 10.61 -9.47 3.98
CA ASN A 65 10.59 -9.43 5.43
C ASN A 65 9.42 -8.58 5.91
N ASP A 66 8.95 -8.87 7.11
CA ASP A 66 7.83 -8.16 7.70
C ASP A 66 8.22 -7.54 9.03
N ILE A 67 7.51 -6.51 9.44
CA ILE A 67 7.50 -6.02 10.82
C ILE A 67 6.09 -6.15 11.37
N ILE A 68 5.94 -6.90 12.46
CA ILE A 68 4.66 -7.19 13.11
C ILE A 68 4.61 -6.41 14.42
N ILE A 69 3.69 -5.45 14.47
CA ILE A 69 3.47 -4.60 15.66
C ILE A 69 2.11 -4.92 16.25
N ASN A 70 2.11 -5.26 17.53
CA ASN A 70 0.87 -5.60 18.23
C ASN A 70 -0.09 -4.41 18.29
N ASP A 71 0.43 -3.20 18.50
CA ASP A 71 -0.35 -2.01 18.79
C ASP A 71 -0.14 -0.91 17.73
N TRP A 72 0.43 0.22 18.05
CA TRP A 72 0.56 1.39 17.19
C TRP A 72 2.01 1.63 16.72
N VAL A 73 2.13 2.40 15.64
CA VAL A 73 3.40 2.93 15.11
C VAL A 73 3.38 4.45 15.21
N ASN A 74 4.42 5.02 15.82
CA ASN A 74 4.66 6.45 15.93
C ASN A 74 6.00 6.81 15.28
N ILE A 75 5.96 7.55 14.18
CA ILE A 75 7.14 8.05 13.49
C ILE A 75 7.23 9.55 13.78
N ASN A 76 8.19 9.95 14.60
CA ASN A 76 8.38 11.36 14.96
C ASN A 76 8.83 12.17 13.73
N ALA A 77 8.57 13.46 13.74
CA ALA A 77 9.01 14.33 12.65
C ALA A 77 10.53 14.19 12.43
N GLY A 78 10.93 13.87 11.20
CA GLY A 78 12.32 13.61 10.83
C GLY A 78 12.80 12.16 11.05
N GLY A 79 11.97 11.28 11.62
CA GLY A 79 12.17 9.84 11.59
C GLY A 79 11.57 9.24 10.32
N ASP A 80 11.98 8.02 9.96
CA ASP A 80 11.51 7.34 8.75
C ASP A 80 11.36 5.83 8.95
N LEU A 81 10.24 5.28 8.47
CA LEU A 81 10.02 3.85 8.29
C LEU A 81 10.00 3.54 6.79
N GLN A 82 10.95 2.77 6.33
CA GLN A 82 11.09 2.39 4.92
C GLN A 82 10.70 0.92 4.72
N LEU A 83 9.60 0.68 4.00
CA LEU A 83 9.19 -0.64 3.57
C LEU A 83 9.59 -0.84 2.11
N ASN A 84 10.60 -1.65 1.87
CA ASN A 84 11.04 -2.00 0.51
C ASN A 84 9.96 -2.84 -0.21
N ASN A 85 10.07 -2.94 -1.53
CA ASN A 85 9.12 -3.74 -2.32
C ASN A 85 8.96 -5.16 -1.75
N ASN A 86 7.72 -5.63 -1.60
CA ASN A 86 7.35 -6.90 -0.96
C ASN A 86 7.68 -7.00 0.55
N ALA A 87 7.98 -5.89 1.21
CA ALA A 87 7.99 -5.84 2.67
C ALA A 87 6.62 -5.43 3.20
N SER A 88 6.30 -5.78 4.47
CA SER A 88 5.03 -5.44 5.10
C SER A 88 5.21 -4.84 6.50
N LEU A 89 4.29 -3.94 6.84
CA LEU A 89 3.94 -3.61 8.22
C LEU A 89 2.60 -4.27 8.53
N ILE A 90 2.60 -5.18 9.48
CA ILE A 90 1.41 -5.91 9.94
C ILE A 90 1.08 -5.43 11.36
N GLN A 91 -0.16 -5.01 11.59
CA GLN A 91 -0.62 -4.58 12.90
C GLN A 91 -1.78 -5.45 13.38
N ILE A 92 -1.76 -5.82 14.68
CA ILE A 92 -2.74 -6.74 15.27
C ILE A 92 -3.93 -5.96 15.83
N ASN A 93 -3.68 -4.87 16.56
CA ASN A 93 -4.71 -4.03 17.15
C ASN A 93 -5.06 -2.83 16.26
N ASN A 94 -6.29 -2.35 16.40
CA ASN A 94 -6.86 -1.27 15.58
C ASN A 94 -6.49 0.14 16.06
N ASN A 95 -5.29 0.34 16.59
CA ASN A 95 -4.87 1.65 17.09
C ASN A 95 -4.29 2.52 15.96
N SER A 96 -4.52 3.83 16.06
CA SER A 96 -4.08 4.78 15.05
C SER A 96 -2.56 4.95 15.05
N ASN A 97 -1.99 5.05 13.86
CA ASN A 97 -0.60 5.41 13.63
C ASN A 97 -0.41 6.92 13.52
N THR A 98 0.83 7.38 13.72
CA THR A 98 1.23 8.78 13.49
C THR A 98 2.57 8.85 12.76
N GLY A 99 2.79 9.97 12.07
CA GLY A 99 4.01 10.21 11.31
C GLY A 99 4.01 9.57 9.93
N THR A 100 5.07 9.78 9.18
CA THR A 100 5.15 9.44 7.75
C THR A 100 6.08 8.27 7.54
N MET A 101 5.62 7.25 6.82
CA MET A 101 6.45 6.17 6.28
C MET A 101 6.64 6.30 4.78
N HIS A 102 7.60 5.56 4.25
CA HIS A 102 7.82 5.32 2.83
C HIS A 102 7.62 3.84 2.52
N MET A 103 6.84 3.53 1.48
CA MET A 103 6.58 2.14 1.07
C MET A 103 6.72 2.00 -0.44
N ASP A 104 7.65 1.18 -0.87
CA ASP A 104 7.84 0.87 -2.28
C ASP A 104 6.96 -0.30 -2.73
N ARG A 105 6.37 -0.14 -3.93
CA ARG A 105 5.73 -1.22 -4.67
C ARG A 105 6.18 -1.18 -6.12
N THR A 106 6.81 -2.25 -6.57
CA THR A 106 7.35 -2.38 -7.91
C THR A 106 6.50 -3.32 -8.74
N VAL A 107 6.16 -2.88 -9.94
CA VAL A 107 5.48 -3.67 -10.96
C VAL A 107 6.29 -3.66 -12.25
N ASN A 108 6.17 -4.71 -13.04
CA ASN A 108 6.79 -4.80 -14.34
C ASN A 108 5.69 -4.58 -15.39
N MET A 109 5.81 -3.51 -16.19
CA MET A 109 4.76 -3.08 -17.12
C MET A 109 5.30 -2.38 -18.36
N ARG A 110 4.46 -2.32 -19.40
CA ARG A 110 4.69 -1.54 -20.62
C ARG A 110 3.90 -0.23 -20.57
N ARG A 111 4.17 0.69 -21.49
CA ARG A 111 3.45 1.95 -21.60
C ARG A 111 1.92 1.81 -21.65
N LEU A 112 1.39 0.81 -22.36
CA LEU A 112 -0.05 0.66 -22.56
C LEU A 112 -0.69 -0.33 -21.60
N ASP A 113 0.08 -0.95 -20.71
CA ASP A 113 -0.45 -1.83 -19.68
C ASP A 113 -1.11 -1.01 -18.57
N TYR A 114 -2.14 -1.56 -17.97
CA TYR A 114 -2.81 -1.00 -16.80
C TYR A 114 -2.56 -1.87 -15.59
N VAL A 115 -2.31 -1.24 -14.45
CA VAL A 115 -2.08 -1.90 -13.15
C VAL A 115 -3.06 -1.37 -12.13
N TYR A 116 -3.53 -2.27 -11.28
CA TYR A 116 -4.43 -1.95 -10.17
C TYR A 116 -3.63 -1.50 -8.95
N TRP A 117 -4.09 -0.41 -8.32
CA TRP A 117 -3.47 0.19 -7.16
C TRP A 117 -4.48 0.49 -6.07
N SER A 118 -4.04 0.41 -4.82
CA SER A 118 -4.73 0.92 -3.64
C SER A 118 -3.71 1.61 -2.73
N SER A 119 -4.15 2.59 -1.94
CA SER A 119 -3.22 3.33 -1.08
C SER A 119 -3.06 2.66 0.28
N PRO A 120 -1.82 2.33 0.70
CA PRO A 120 -1.52 1.83 2.04
C PRO A 120 -1.38 2.96 3.09
N VAL A 121 -1.49 4.21 2.66
CA VAL A 121 -1.34 5.40 3.51
C VAL A 121 -2.52 6.33 3.37
N THR A 122 -2.75 7.17 4.38
CA THR A 122 -3.80 8.19 4.37
C THR A 122 -3.48 9.31 3.37
N SER A 123 -4.55 9.91 2.82
CA SER A 123 -4.47 11.16 2.03
C SER A 123 -3.56 11.11 0.79
N PHE A 124 -3.38 9.95 0.17
CA PHE A 124 -2.57 9.81 -1.03
C PHE A 124 -3.36 10.19 -2.28
N GLY A 125 -2.77 11.02 -3.15
CA GLY A 125 -3.42 11.46 -4.39
C GLY A 125 -3.31 10.42 -5.51
N SER A 126 -4.38 10.17 -6.26
CA SER A 126 -4.36 9.20 -7.38
C SER A 126 -3.35 9.58 -8.47
N ASN A 127 -3.13 10.88 -8.72
CA ASN A 127 -2.11 11.35 -9.66
C ASN A 127 -0.67 11.10 -9.18
N ALA A 128 -0.47 10.92 -7.88
CA ALA A 128 0.84 10.61 -7.32
C ALA A 128 1.24 9.13 -7.50
N ILE A 129 0.30 8.26 -7.90
CA ILE A 129 0.61 6.85 -8.20
C ILE A 129 1.59 6.75 -9.36
N SER A 130 1.41 7.56 -10.40
CA SER A 130 2.31 7.58 -11.55
C SER A 130 2.39 8.99 -12.14
N PRO A 131 3.26 9.84 -11.61
CA PRO A 131 3.41 11.22 -12.09
C PRO A 131 3.80 11.33 -13.56
N GLY A 132 4.40 10.26 -14.12
CA GLY A 132 4.76 10.16 -15.54
C GLY A 132 3.63 9.70 -16.45
N THR A 133 2.43 9.42 -15.91
CA THR A 133 1.25 9.04 -16.71
C THR A 133 0.33 10.23 -16.91
N SER A 134 -0.10 10.47 -18.14
CA SER A 134 -1.11 11.52 -18.44
C SER A 134 -2.38 11.27 -17.62
N ALA A 135 -2.93 12.33 -17.02
CA ALA A 135 -4.07 12.27 -16.09
C ALA A 135 -5.32 11.59 -16.66
N GLY A 136 -5.53 11.63 -17.99
CA GLY A 136 -6.64 10.93 -18.65
C GLY A 136 -6.55 9.40 -18.66
N TYR A 137 -5.46 8.82 -18.11
CA TYR A 137 -5.25 7.36 -18.04
C TYR A 137 -5.12 6.83 -16.62
N ILE A 138 -5.64 7.59 -15.66
CA ILE A 138 -5.81 7.21 -14.25
C ILE A 138 -7.31 7.14 -14.00
N TYR A 139 -7.82 5.96 -13.63
CA TYR A 139 -9.26 5.74 -13.53
C TYR A 139 -9.66 5.15 -12.18
N LYS A 140 -10.89 5.50 -11.78
CA LYS A 140 -11.67 4.81 -10.76
C LYS A 140 -12.85 4.08 -11.40
N TRP A 141 -13.32 3.02 -10.76
CA TRP A 141 -14.56 2.37 -11.12
C TRP A 141 -15.75 3.02 -10.41
N ILE A 142 -16.82 3.28 -11.16
CA ILE A 142 -18.10 3.81 -10.63
C ILE A 142 -19.20 2.81 -10.96
N PRO A 143 -19.66 2.01 -10.00
CA PRO A 143 -20.65 0.93 -10.25
C PRO A 143 -22.02 1.43 -10.66
N THR A 144 -22.39 2.68 -10.34
CA THR A 144 -23.72 3.25 -10.53
C THR A 144 -23.93 4.00 -11.84
N ILE A 145 -22.90 4.08 -12.70
CA ILE A 145 -23.03 4.72 -14.01
C ILE A 145 -23.47 3.66 -15.01
N GLY A 146 -24.66 3.88 -15.64
CA GLY A 146 -25.12 3.05 -16.74
C GLY A 146 -24.31 3.27 -18.00
N THR A 147 -24.12 2.21 -18.79
CA THR A 147 -23.56 2.28 -20.13
C THR A 147 -24.53 1.67 -21.12
N ASN A 148 -24.55 2.17 -22.36
CA ASN A 148 -25.47 1.67 -23.37
C ASN A 148 -25.07 0.33 -23.99
N THR A 149 -23.89 -0.20 -23.64
CA THR A 149 -23.32 -1.38 -24.29
C THR A 149 -22.86 -2.46 -23.35
N ASN A 150 -22.53 -2.15 -22.09
CA ASN A 150 -21.84 -3.05 -21.17
C ASN A 150 -22.48 -3.12 -19.76
N GLY A 151 -23.76 -2.77 -19.61
CA GLY A 151 -24.44 -2.78 -18.33
C GLY A 151 -24.07 -1.61 -17.41
N TRP A 152 -24.16 -1.83 -16.10
CA TRP A 152 -23.87 -0.82 -15.09
C TRP A 152 -22.39 -0.87 -14.65
N GLY A 153 -21.88 0.31 -14.44
CA GLY A 153 -20.50 0.53 -14.06
C GLY A 153 -19.61 0.97 -15.21
N ASN A 154 -18.77 1.92 -14.93
CA ASN A 154 -17.82 2.43 -15.93
C ASN A 154 -16.56 2.97 -15.27
N TRP A 155 -15.47 2.98 -16.03
CA TRP A 155 -14.24 3.66 -15.70
C TRP A 155 -14.40 5.16 -15.88
N SER A 156 -14.01 5.92 -14.89
CA SER A 156 -14.01 7.38 -14.92
C SER A 156 -12.61 7.90 -14.61
N ALA A 157 -12.08 8.76 -15.46
CA ALA A 157 -10.81 9.43 -15.19
C ALA A 157 -10.89 10.21 -13.87
N THR A 158 -9.83 10.20 -13.08
CA THR A 158 -9.84 10.77 -11.74
C THR A 158 -8.50 11.37 -11.36
N SER A 159 -8.56 12.40 -10.51
CA SER A 159 -7.42 13.02 -9.84
C SER A 159 -7.66 13.19 -8.33
N GLU A 160 -8.61 12.41 -7.79
CA GLU A 160 -9.01 12.52 -6.38
C GLU A 160 -7.94 12.01 -5.42
N THR A 161 -8.05 12.41 -4.15
CA THR A 161 -7.42 11.67 -3.06
C THR A 161 -8.00 10.26 -3.03
N MET A 162 -7.14 9.25 -3.02
CA MET A 162 -7.56 7.85 -3.04
C MET A 162 -8.42 7.52 -1.82
N VAL A 163 -9.56 6.91 -2.07
CA VAL A 163 -10.44 6.41 -1.02
C VAL A 163 -9.86 5.10 -0.49
N LEU A 164 -9.72 4.98 0.82
CA LEU A 164 -9.17 3.79 1.45
C LEU A 164 -10.03 2.56 1.14
N GLY A 165 -9.40 1.46 0.77
CA GLY A 165 -10.07 0.23 0.39
C GLY A 165 -10.62 0.22 -1.05
N LYS A 166 -10.53 1.33 -1.78
CA LYS A 166 -10.93 1.41 -3.19
C LYS A 166 -9.74 1.14 -4.10
N GLY A 167 -9.99 0.35 -5.15
CA GLY A 167 -9.03 0.13 -6.21
C GLY A 167 -9.08 1.22 -7.30
N TYR A 168 -7.94 1.46 -7.90
CA TYR A 168 -7.75 2.36 -9.05
C TYR A 168 -6.97 1.61 -10.12
N ILE A 169 -7.14 1.97 -11.40
CA ILE A 169 -6.26 1.48 -12.44
C ILE A 169 -5.48 2.64 -13.06
N VAL A 170 -4.21 2.40 -13.32
CA VAL A 170 -3.29 3.41 -13.85
C VAL A 170 -2.49 2.79 -14.98
N ARG A 171 -2.44 3.50 -16.11
CA ARG A 171 -1.62 3.10 -17.25
C ARG A 171 -0.13 3.31 -16.94
N GLY A 172 0.74 2.59 -17.63
CA GLY A 172 2.19 2.81 -17.58
C GLY A 172 2.59 4.24 -17.92
N PRO A 173 3.73 4.73 -17.41
CA PRO A 173 4.26 6.06 -17.69
C PRO A 173 4.37 6.34 -19.20
N ASP A 174 4.13 7.57 -19.62
CA ASP A 174 4.17 7.97 -21.03
C ASP A 174 5.56 7.80 -21.66
N SER A 175 6.61 7.83 -20.83
CA SER A 175 8.00 7.59 -21.25
C SER A 175 8.35 6.11 -21.46
N PHE A 176 7.49 5.18 -21.00
CA PHE A 176 7.73 3.75 -21.19
C PHE A 176 7.51 3.34 -22.64
N THR A 177 8.09 2.22 -23.02
CA THR A 177 7.99 1.64 -24.37
C THR A 177 7.06 0.42 -24.38
N ASN A 178 7.03 -0.31 -25.49
CA ASN A 178 6.31 -1.58 -25.60
C ASN A 178 7.09 -2.79 -25.03
N THR A 179 8.26 -2.55 -24.42
CA THR A 179 9.00 -3.56 -23.65
C THR A 179 8.70 -3.43 -22.18
N LEU A 180 8.76 -4.54 -21.45
CA LEU A 180 8.55 -4.55 -20.01
C LEU A 180 9.65 -3.74 -19.30
N GLN A 181 9.23 -2.86 -18.41
CA GLN A 181 10.08 -1.99 -17.60
C GLN A 181 9.57 -1.98 -16.16
N ASN A 182 10.47 -1.93 -15.20
CA ASN A 182 10.09 -1.80 -13.80
C ASN A 182 9.58 -0.38 -13.53
N TYR A 183 8.44 -0.30 -12.89
CA TYR A 183 7.90 0.91 -12.30
C TYR A 183 7.79 0.72 -10.80
N THR A 184 8.44 1.57 -10.03
CA THR A 184 8.35 1.57 -8.57
C THR A 184 7.57 2.79 -8.12
N GLN A 185 6.46 2.58 -7.44
CA GLN A 185 5.72 3.60 -6.74
C GLN A 185 6.18 3.65 -5.29
N ASN A 186 6.53 4.84 -4.82
CA ASN A 186 6.78 5.11 -3.41
C ASN A 186 5.54 5.77 -2.79
N PHE A 187 4.87 5.07 -1.89
CA PHE A 187 3.77 5.60 -1.11
C PHE A 187 4.31 6.28 0.14
N VAL A 188 3.99 7.57 0.30
CA VAL A 188 4.46 8.40 1.41
C VAL A 188 3.27 8.93 2.19
N GLY A 189 3.21 8.66 3.49
CA GLY A 189 2.13 9.11 4.35
C GLY A 189 2.01 8.31 5.64
N VAL A 190 0.96 8.59 6.40
CA VAL A 190 0.67 7.84 7.63
C VAL A 190 0.18 6.44 7.26
N PRO A 191 0.81 5.36 7.76
CA PRO A 191 0.38 4.00 7.46
C PRO A 191 -1.04 3.74 7.96
N ASN A 192 -1.87 3.17 7.09
CA ASN A 192 -3.24 2.82 7.46
C ASN A 192 -3.25 1.64 8.43
N ASN A 193 -4.09 1.74 9.45
CA ASN A 193 -4.40 0.66 10.38
C ASN A 193 -5.86 0.75 10.86
N GLY A 194 -6.33 -0.30 11.52
CA GLY A 194 -7.67 -0.38 12.06
C GLY A 194 -8.72 -0.79 11.03
N ILE A 195 -9.99 -0.70 11.42
CA ILE A 195 -11.10 -1.11 10.57
C ILE A 195 -11.36 -0.04 9.49
N ILE A 196 -11.20 -0.42 8.25
CA ILE A 196 -11.50 0.43 7.10
C ILE A 196 -12.77 -0.08 6.42
N ASN A 197 -13.81 0.74 6.47
CA ASN A 197 -15.08 0.44 5.81
C ASN A 197 -15.09 1.06 4.41
N MET A 198 -15.04 0.22 3.38
CA MET A 198 -15.23 0.66 2.00
C MET A 198 -16.69 0.41 1.61
N PRO A 199 -17.52 1.46 1.46
CA PRO A 199 -18.89 1.28 1.03
C PRO A 199 -18.92 0.79 -0.41
N ILE A 200 -19.71 -0.25 -0.64
CA ILE A 200 -20.02 -0.75 -1.97
C ILE A 200 -21.35 -0.17 -2.45
N SER A 201 -21.49 0.00 -3.74
CA SER A 201 -22.71 0.50 -4.37
C SER A 201 -23.12 -0.38 -5.54
N ARG A 202 -24.37 -0.26 -5.90
CA ARG A 202 -25.00 -1.03 -6.97
C ARG A 202 -25.81 -0.11 -7.86
N GLY A 203 -25.73 -0.28 -9.19
CA GLY A 203 -26.61 0.33 -10.14
C GLY A 203 -28.02 -0.29 -10.11
N THR A 204 -28.97 0.34 -10.79
CA THR A 204 -30.30 -0.21 -10.98
C THR A 204 -30.31 -0.97 -12.30
N TYR A 205 -30.59 -2.27 -12.26
CA TYR A 205 -30.77 -3.07 -13.47
C TYR A 205 -32.02 -2.63 -14.23
N ASP A 206 -31.85 -2.35 -15.51
CA ASP A 206 -32.91 -1.80 -16.37
C ASP A 206 -33.74 -2.90 -17.12
N GLY A 207 -33.43 -4.16 -16.89
CA GLY A 207 -34.09 -5.30 -17.54
C GLY A 207 -33.47 -5.71 -18.89
N ILE A 208 -32.41 -5.04 -19.31
CA ILE A 208 -31.73 -5.33 -20.58
C ILE A 208 -30.43 -6.12 -20.30
N ASN A 209 -30.19 -7.17 -21.08
CA ASN A 209 -28.93 -7.88 -21.09
C ASN A 209 -28.02 -7.28 -22.19
N TYR A 210 -26.75 -7.11 -21.88
CA TYR A 210 -25.78 -6.47 -22.77
C TYR A 210 -24.77 -7.47 -23.30
N SER A 211 -24.33 -7.28 -24.54
CA SER A 211 -23.21 -8.04 -25.10
C SER A 211 -21.89 -7.53 -24.51
N THR A 212 -21.06 -8.43 -24.04
CA THR A 212 -19.72 -8.10 -23.53
C THR A 212 -18.72 -7.72 -24.64
N GLY A 213 -19.11 -7.80 -25.90
CA GLY A 213 -18.30 -7.47 -27.07
C GLY A 213 -17.18 -8.47 -27.42
N VAL A 214 -16.81 -9.36 -26.51
CA VAL A 214 -15.77 -10.39 -26.69
C VAL A 214 -16.33 -11.80 -26.60
N SER A 215 -17.58 -11.96 -26.20
CA SER A 215 -18.25 -13.26 -26.04
C SER A 215 -19.67 -13.17 -26.58
N THR A 216 -20.22 -14.30 -27.02
CA THR A 216 -21.63 -14.43 -27.33
C THR A 216 -22.52 -14.49 -26.08
N THR A 217 -21.92 -14.55 -24.90
CA THR A 217 -22.61 -14.50 -23.62
C THR A 217 -23.04 -13.06 -23.35
N LEU A 218 -24.31 -12.85 -23.10
CA LEU A 218 -24.83 -11.54 -22.70
C LEU A 218 -24.52 -11.29 -21.23
N ALA A 219 -24.11 -10.08 -20.90
CA ALA A 219 -24.04 -9.60 -19.52
C ALA A 219 -25.47 -9.58 -18.94
N THR A 220 -25.65 -10.09 -17.74
CA THR A 220 -26.94 -10.14 -17.04
C THR A 220 -26.94 -9.19 -15.86
N LYS A 221 -28.09 -9.05 -15.19
CA LYS A 221 -28.18 -8.28 -13.92
C LYS A 221 -27.19 -8.73 -12.84
N ASP A 222 -26.67 -9.96 -12.96
CA ASP A 222 -25.76 -10.54 -11.98
C ASP A 222 -24.31 -10.20 -12.30
N ASP A 223 -24.02 -9.74 -13.53
CA ASP A 223 -22.70 -9.36 -14.00
C ASP A 223 -22.41 -7.84 -13.90
N ASP A 224 -23.45 -7.02 -13.62
CA ASP A 224 -23.44 -5.57 -13.80
C ASP A 224 -23.04 -4.75 -12.59
N ASN A 225 -22.83 -5.36 -11.43
CA ASN A 225 -22.79 -4.60 -10.18
C ASN A 225 -21.55 -4.88 -9.32
N TRP A 226 -20.40 -5.06 -9.96
CA TRP A 226 -19.18 -5.26 -9.24
C TRP A 226 -18.56 -3.95 -8.73
N ASN A 227 -17.73 -4.06 -7.72
CA ASN A 227 -16.97 -2.97 -7.15
C ASN A 227 -15.49 -3.31 -7.17
N LEU A 228 -14.64 -2.34 -7.40
CA LEU A 228 -13.20 -2.51 -7.35
C LEU A 228 -12.69 -2.17 -5.95
N LEU A 229 -12.31 -3.20 -5.21
CA LEU A 229 -11.70 -3.07 -3.90
C LEU A 229 -10.19 -3.25 -4.01
N GLY A 230 -9.46 -2.67 -3.09
CA GLY A 230 -8.01 -2.81 -2.98
C GLY A 230 -7.58 -2.98 -1.53
N ASN A 231 -6.43 -3.60 -1.29
CA ASN A 231 -5.84 -3.68 0.04
C ASN A 231 -5.43 -2.27 0.52
N PRO A 232 -6.02 -1.76 1.61
CA PRO A 232 -5.69 -0.43 2.12
C PRO A 232 -4.52 -0.41 3.11
N TYR A 233 -3.94 -1.56 3.42
CA TYR A 233 -2.92 -1.67 4.47
C TYR A 233 -1.51 -1.79 3.88
N PRO A 234 -0.47 -1.39 4.65
CA PRO A 234 0.92 -1.50 4.23
C PRO A 234 1.45 -2.94 4.35
N SER A 235 0.69 -3.90 3.81
CA SER A 235 1.01 -5.32 3.75
C SER A 235 1.05 -5.81 2.30
N ALA A 236 1.89 -6.79 2.03
CA ALA A 236 2.02 -7.42 0.72
C ALA A 236 1.12 -8.67 0.60
#